data_bbd7ee8cc63648d2421176c1e5237707
#
_entry.id   bbd7ee8cc63648d2421176c1e5237707
#
_cell.length_a   1.000
_cell.length_b   1.000
_cell.length_c   1.000
_cell.angle_alpha   90.00
_cell.angle_beta   90.00
_cell.angle_gamma   90.00
#
_symmetry.space_group_name_H-M   'P 1'
#
loop_
_entity.id
_entity.type
_entity.pdbx_description
1 polymer ?
#
loop_
_entity_poly.entity_id
_entity_poly.type
_entity_poly.pdbx_seq_one_letter_code
_entity_poly.pdbx_strand_id
1 'polypeptide(L)'
;MFLLFTLSGYAAGYKGLTTGGWQIRFDDQKGGVSLYKKSKNICEGLYASYLWGEQTVTTRDYARHKVSIRKISDAFGKGTLYKIEHTDKSLPKLTQYFYLYPDKEYILTEFSIEGKNNVASNRMAPVNVDRMAELLPAGDNRALFMPFDNDKWIRYQSHALNFDTLTSYEVTAVFNNEGRSGLVVGSVEHDNWKTAVMLGKGDHRNIGSLTCYGGVADELTRDVKPHGVLKGKKIKSPKILLGFFENWCDGLETYAKVNAIISPPKEWGKAVPFGWNSWGALQFNLTYEKAMEVSDFIKQNS
;
A
#
# COMPACT_ATOMS: atom_id res chain seq x y z
N MET A 1 0.98 12.23 32.79
CA MET A 1 -0.37 12.12 32.24
C MET A 1 -0.59 10.69 31.77
N PHE A 2 -1.26 9.86 32.57
CA PHE A 2 -1.53 8.46 32.25
C PHE A 2 -2.61 8.42 31.16
N LEU A 3 -2.27 7.97 29.97
CA LEU A 3 -3.28 7.63 28.95
C LEU A 3 -4.00 6.36 29.42
N LEU A 4 -5.25 6.50 29.84
CA LEU A 4 -6.14 5.38 30.10
C LEU A 4 -6.38 4.63 28.77
N PHE A 5 -5.95 3.38 28.74
CA PHE A 5 -6.38 2.44 27.72
C PHE A 5 -7.74 1.89 28.16
N THR A 6 -8.78 2.28 27.50
CA THR A 6 -10.04 1.56 27.60
C THR A 6 -10.00 0.36 26.66
N LEU A 7 -9.74 -0.84 27.20
CA LEU A 7 -10.23 -2.08 26.62
C LEU A 7 -11.76 -2.03 26.74
N SER A 8 -12.43 -1.46 25.74
CA SER A 8 -13.88 -1.52 25.67
C SER A 8 -14.27 -2.98 25.42
N GLY A 9 -14.83 -3.63 26.41
CA GLY A 9 -15.52 -4.93 26.22
C GLY A 9 -16.71 -4.71 25.29
N TYR A 10 -16.51 -4.99 24.02
CA TYR A 10 -17.60 -5.04 23.04
C TYR A 10 -18.30 -6.41 23.14
N ALA A 11 -19.55 -6.44 22.67
CA ALA A 11 -20.35 -7.67 22.55
C ALA A 11 -19.51 -8.84 22.02
N ALA A 12 -19.79 -10.06 22.47
CA ALA A 12 -19.04 -11.26 22.15
C ALA A 12 -18.71 -11.34 20.63
N GLY A 13 -17.41 -11.31 20.30
CA GLY A 13 -16.92 -11.42 18.92
C GLY A 13 -15.98 -10.28 18.44
N TYR A 14 -15.91 -9.13 19.10
CA TYR A 14 -15.06 -8.01 18.66
C TYR A 14 -13.88 -7.77 19.61
N LYS A 15 -12.67 -7.70 19.04
CA LYS A 15 -11.46 -7.28 19.74
C LYS A 15 -10.99 -5.96 19.16
N GLY A 16 -11.02 -4.87 19.94
CA GLY A 16 -10.75 -3.52 19.45
C GLY A 16 -9.62 -2.80 20.18
N LEU A 17 -9.06 -1.78 19.54
CA LEU A 17 -8.08 -0.86 20.06
C LEU A 17 -8.39 0.55 19.56
N THR A 18 -8.25 1.54 20.45
CA THR A 18 -8.32 2.97 20.08
C THR A 18 -7.02 3.65 20.49
N THR A 19 -6.39 4.38 19.56
CA THR A 19 -5.18 5.16 19.80
C THR A 19 -5.04 6.29 18.77
N GLY A 20 -4.69 7.51 19.20
CA GLY A 20 -4.42 8.64 18.32
C GLY A 20 -5.54 9.03 17.35
N GLY A 21 -6.80 8.85 17.78
CA GLY A 21 -7.98 9.07 16.90
C GLY A 21 -8.25 7.94 15.91
N TRP A 22 -7.38 6.94 15.82
CA TRP A 22 -7.65 5.69 15.10
C TRP A 22 -8.33 4.67 16.00
N GLN A 23 -9.31 3.96 15.43
CA GLN A 23 -9.90 2.79 16.06
C GLN A 23 -9.83 1.62 15.07
N ILE A 24 -9.33 0.48 15.56
CA ILE A 24 -9.30 -0.79 14.85
C ILE A 24 -10.18 -1.80 15.59
N ARG A 25 -11.00 -2.53 14.86
CA ARG A 25 -11.85 -3.61 15.39
C ARG A 25 -11.69 -4.84 14.51
N PHE A 26 -11.48 -5.98 15.13
CA PHE A 26 -11.45 -7.26 14.42
C PHE A 26 -12.72 -8.04 14.70
N ASP A 27 -13.37 -8.51 13.64
CA ASP A 27 -14.53 -9.43 13.71
C ASP A 27 -14.01 -10.86 13.62
N ASP A 28 -14.06 -11.57 14.75
CA ASP A 28 -13.53 -12.94 14.89
C ASP A 28 -14.35 -13.97 14.10
N GLN A 29 -15.61 -13.66 13.78
CA GLN A 29 -16.48 -14.56 13.02
C GLN A 29 -16.28 -14.39 11.49
N LYS A 30 -16.01 -13.17 11.05
CA LYS A 30 -15.86 -12.84 9.63
C LYS A 30 -14.41 -12.77 9.16
N GLY A 31 -13.44 -12.81 10.08
CA GLY A 31 -12.01 -12.71 9.76
C GLY A 31 -11.60 -11.35 9.17
N GLY A 32 -12.39 -10.30 9.40
CA GLY A 32 -12.19 -8.98 8.82
C GLY A 32 -11.92 -7.88 9.85
N VAL A 33 -11.25 -6.82 9.40
CA VAL A 33 -10.88 -5.67 10.22
C VAL A 33 -11.67 -4.44 9.79
N SER A 34 -12.21 -3.69 10.75
CA SER A 34 -12.82 -2.38 10.51
C SER A 34 -11.94 -1.27 11.08
N LEU A 35 -11.78 -0.20 10.31
CA LEU A 35 -10.95 0.95 10.65
C LEU A 35 -11.79 2.22 10.69
N TYR A 36 -11.60 2.98 11.76
CA TYR A 36 -12.25 4.28 11.97
C TYR A 36 -11.21 5.35 12.30
N LYS A 37 -11.41 6.56 11.79
CA LYS A 37 -10.62 7.75 12.14
C LYS A 37 -11.53 8.84 12.67
N LYS A 38 -11.32 9.29 13.93
CA LYS A 38 -12.16 10.31 14.60
C LYS A 38 -13.67 9.98 14.44
N SER A 39 -14.05 8.73 14.69
CA SER A 39 -15.40 8.17 14.49
C SER A 39 -15.87 8.01 13.03
N LYS A 40 -15.13 8.52 12.05
CA LYS A 40 -15.42 8.28 10.64
C LYS A 40 -15.06 6.84 10.28
N ASN A 41 -15.98 6.12 9.65
CA ASN A 41 -15.73 4.81 9.09
C ASN A 41 -14.82 4.96 7.86
N ILE A 42 -13.64 4.35 7.89
CA ILE A 42 -12.70 4.34 6.77
C ILE A 42 -12.93 3.10 5.89
N CYS A 43 -13.04 1.94 6.53
CA CYS A 43 -13.41 0.71 5.83
C CYS A 43 -13.91 -0.33 6.83
N GLU A 44 -14.75 -1.25 6.32
CA GLU A 44 -15.25 -2.39 7.07
C GLU A 44 -14.89 -3.70 6.39
N GLY A 45 -14.57 -4.70 7.19
CA GLY A 45 -14.29 -6.04 6.71
C GLY A 45 -13.01 -6.15 5.87
N LEU A 46 -12.01 -5.27 6.09
CA LEU A 46 -10.69 -5.36 5.46
C LEU A 46 -10.07 -6.72 5.77
N TYR A 47 -9.59 -7.40 4.74
CA TYR A 47 -8.93 -8.69 4.85
C TYR A 47 -7.63 -8.72 4.04
N ALA A 48 -6.75 -9.64 4.36
CA ALA A 48 -5.57 -9.93 3.56
C ALA A 48 -5.81 -11.14 2.67
N SER A 49 -5.14 -11.17 1.51
CA SER A 49 -5.15 -12.33 0.60
C SER A 49 -3.78 -12.57 -0.02
N TYR A 50 -3.54 -13.81 -0.43
CA TYR A 50 -2.35 -14.19 -1.18
C TYR A 50 -2.66 -15.31 -2.16
N LEU A 51 -1.88 -15.41 -3.22
CA LEU A 51 -1.97 -16.52 -4.16
C LEU A 51 -1.09 -17.67 -3.67
N TRP A 52 -1.68 -18.86 -3.50
CA TRP A 52 -0.98 -20.10 -3.11
C TRP A 52 -1.22 -21.17 -4.16
N GLY A 53 -0.22 -21.40 -5.00
CA GLY A 53 -0.44 -22.12 -6.24
C GLY A 53 -1.39 -21.35 -7.16
N GLU A 54 -2.51 -21.96 -7.51
CA GLU A 54 -3.57 -21.33 -8.33
C GLU A 54 -4.74 -20.78 -7.50
N GLN A 55 -4.70 -20.96 -6.16
CA GLN A 55 -5.78 -20.57 -5.28
C GLN A 55 -5.50 -19.25 -4.59
N THR A 56 -6.50 -18.39 -4.55
CA THR A 56 -6.48 -17.19 -3.68
C THR A 56 -6.95 -17.62 -2.29
N VAL A 57 -6.07 -17.43 -1.31
CA VAL A 57 -6.36 -17.66 0.10
C VAL A 57 -6.53 -16.30 0.80
N THR A 58 -7.53 -16.20 1.64
CA THR A 58 -7.87 -14.97 2.38
C THR A 58 -7.84 -15.21 3.89
N THR A 59 -7.82 -14.16 4.70
CA THR A 59 -7.95 -14.30 6.16
C THR A 59 -9.28 -14.91 6.61
N ARG A 60 -10.30 -14.89 5.73
CA ARG A 60 -11.65 -15.45 5.97
C ARG A 60 -11.67 -16.98 5.85
N ASP A 61 -10.65 -17.58 5.23
CA ASP A 61 -10.54 -19.03 5.05
C ASP A 61 -9.92 -19.75 6.27
N TYR A 62 -9.51 -18.99 7.28
CA TYR A 62 -8.86 -19.50 8.47
C TYR A 62 -9.86 -19.79 9.60
N ALA A 63 -9.75 -20.97 10.20
CA ALA A 63 -10.66 -21.42 11.25
C ALA A 63 -10.44 -20.75 12.61
N ARG A 64 -9.26 -20.19 12.88
CA ARG A 64 -8.90 -19.64 14.18
C ARG A 64 -8.12 -18.36 14.07
N HIS A 65 -8.44 -17.41 14.95
CA HIS A 65 -7.84 -16.09 14.99
C HIS A 65 -7.40 -15.73 16.42
N LYS A 66 -6.21 -15.13 16.55
CA LYS A 66 -5.68 -14.65 17.83
C LYS A 66 -5.17 -13.24 17.70
N VAL A 67 -5.81 -12.31 18.40
CA VAL A 67 -5.37 -10.91 18.48
C VAL A 67 -4.38 -10.73 19.61
N SER A 68 -3.34 -9.96 19.38
CA SER A 68 -2.41 -9.47 20.37
C SER A 68 -2.05 -8.00 20.11
N ILE A 69 -1.83 -7.24 21.18
CA ILE A 69 -1.56 -5.81 21.17
C ILE A 69 -0.28 -5.57 21.95
N ARG A 70 0.65 -4.80 21.37
CA ARG A 70 1.90 -4.43 22.06
C ARG A 70 2.34 -3.03 21.70
N LYS A 71 3.04 -2.36 22.61
CA LYS A 71 3.74 -1.12 22.32
C LYS A 71 4.94 -1.37 21.45
N ILE A 72 5.21 -0.45 20.55
CA ILE A 72 6.37 -0.45 19.66
C ILE A 72 7.05 0.91 19.67
N SER A 73 8.33 0.90 19.30
CA SER A 73 9.10 2.09 18.97
C SER A 73 10.00 1.69 17.79
N ASP A 74 9.79 2.31 16.64
CA ASP A 74 10.48 2.01 15.40
C ASP A 74 10.85 3.32 14.65
N ALA A 75 11.27 3.21 13.40
CA ALA A 75 11.66 4.36 12.59
C ALA A 75 10.52 5.38 12.37
N PHE A 76 9.27 4.97 12.51
CA PHE A 76 8.09 5.84 12.38
C PHE A 76 7.69 6.51 13.69
N GLY A 77 8.24 6.08 14.82
CA GLY A 77 8.00 6.64 16.14
C GLY A 77 7.48 5.64 17.17
N LYS A 78 6.93 6.18 18.25
CA LYS A 78 6.28 5.38 19.30
C LYS A 78 4.83 5.08 18.91
N GLY A 79 4.46 3.81 18.92
CA GLY A 79 3.14 3.39 18.47
C GLY A 79 2.63 2.13 19.19
N THR A 80 1.60 1.57 18.60
CA THR A 80 1.00 0.31 19.04
C THR A 80 0.86 -0.61 17.84
N LEU A 81 1.38 -1.83 17.96
CA LEU A 81 1.16 -2.90 17.01
C LEU A 81 -0.07 -3.70 17.41
N TYR A 82 -1.04 -3.75 16.52
CA TYR A 82 -2.19 -4.64 16.58
C TYR A 82 -1.92 -5.81 15.64
N LYS A 83 -1.75 -7.01 16.18
CA LYS A 83 -1.37 -8.21 15.43
C LYS A 83 -2.49 -9.24 15.49
N ILE A 84 -2.82 -9.83 14.34
CA ILE A 84 -3.80 -10.91 14.22
C ILE A 84 -3.10 -12.13 13.62
N GLU A 85 -3.08 -13.24 14.35
CA GLU A 85 -2.59 -14.53 13.87
C GLU A 85 -3.78 -15.36 13.43
N HIS A 86 -3.74 -15.81 12.18
CA HIS A 86 -4.73 -16.69 11.56
C HIS A 86 -4.11 -18.07 11.38
N THR A 87 -4.77 -19.09 11.88
CA THR A 87 -4.27 -20.47 11.83
C THR A 87 -5.34 -21.43 11.35
N ASP A 88 -4.91 -22.37 10.51
CA ASP A 88 -5.68 -23.48 10.02
C ASP A 88 -4.80 -24.74 9.95
N LYS A 89 -5.41 -25.93 9.78
CA LYS A 89 -4.68 -27.20 9.67
C LYS A 89 -4.00 -27.38 8.32
N SER A 90 -4.60 -26.83 7.27
CA SER A 90 -4.22 -27.04 5.87
C SER A 90 -3.48 -25.85 5.25
N LEU A 91 -3.56 -24.66 5.86
CA LEU A 91 -3.01 -23.42 5.32
C LEU A 91 -1.73 -23.00 6.07
N PRO A 92 -0.79 -22.30 5.40
CA PRO A 92 0.30 -21.61 6.08
C PRO A 92 -0.25 -20.64 7.12
N LYS A 93 0.42 -20.49 8.26
CA LYS A 93 0.05 -19.48 9.25
C LYS A 93 0.14 -18.10 8.62
N LEU A 94 -0.94 -17.33 8.66
CA LEU A 94 -0.97 -15.94 8.23
C LEU A 94 -0.95 -15.02 9.45
N THR A 95 -0.15 -13.96 9.40
CA THR A 95 -0.12 -12.96 10.47
C THR A 95 -0.25 -11.57 9.86
N GLN A 96 -1.34 -10.87 10.19
CA GLN A 96 -1.55 -9.46 9.85
C GLN A 96 -0.96 -8.55 10.92
N TYR A 97 -0.40 -7.44 10.49
CA TYR A 97 0.18 -6.41 11.34
C TYR A 97 -0.43 -5.06 10.99
N PHE A 98 -0.93 -4.34 11.99
CA PHE A 98 -1.42 -2.97 11.89
C PHE A 98 -0.62 -2.12 12.87
N TYR A 99 0.07 -1.13 12.35
CA TYR A 99 0.91 -0.21 13.11
C TYR A 99 0.18 1.11 13.25
N LEU A 100 -0.17 1.47 14.47
CA LEU A 100 -0.95 2.67 14.82
C LEU A 100 -0.05 3.62 15.61
N TYR A 101 0.12 4.82 15.11
CA TYR A 101 0.91 5.88 15.76
C TYR A 101 -0.05 6.99 16.20
N PRO A 102 -0.04 7.39 17.48
CA PRO A 102 -1.02 8.35 18.03
C PRO A 102 -1.01 9.72 17.36
N ASP A 103 0.14 10.12 16.85
CA ASP A 103 0.42 11.42 16.23
C ASP A 103 0.31 11.42 14.69
N LYS A 104 -0.09 10.29 14.07
CA LYS A 104 -0.15 10.16 12.62
C LYS A 104 -1.58 10.07 12.10
N GLU A 105 -1.81 10.69 10.94
CA GLU A 105 -3.08 10.62 10.21
C GLU A 105 -3.20 9.36 9.33
N TYR A 106 -2.26 8.42 9.46
CA TYR A 106 -2.22 7.15 8.74
C TYR A 106 -1.91 5.97 9.67
N ILE A 107 -2.21 4.79 9.19
CA ILE A 107 -1.72 3.52 9.72
C ILE A 107 -0.83 2.85 8.67
N LEU A 108 0.05 1.94 9.12
CA LEU A 108 0.75 1.03 8.24
C LEU A 108 0.19 -0.38 8.44
N THR A 109 0.10 -1.14 7.36
CA THR A 109 -0.33 -2.55 7.42
C THR A 109 0.47 -3.41 6.48
N GLU A 110 0.75 -4.62 6.89
CA GLU A 110 1.37 -5.70 6.13
C GLU A 110 0.91 -7.04 6.66
N PHE A 111 1.24 -8.13 5.99
CA PHE A 111 1.09 -9.46 6.55
C PHE A 111 2.23 -10.38 6.12
N SER A 112 2.40 -11.47 6.84
CA SER A 112 3.32 -12.54 6.47
C SER A 112 2.59 -13.88 6.45
N ILE A 113 3.06 -14.78 5.60
CA ILE A 113 2.72 -16.19 5.65
C ILE A 113 3.94 -17.03 6.03
N GLU A 114 3.73 -18.05 6.84
CA GLU A 114 4.79 -18.89 7.38
C GLU A 114 4.33 -20.36 7.36
N GLY A 115 5.17 -21.23 6.80
CA GLY A 115 4.91 -22.66 6.71
C GLY A 115 5.96 -23.52 7.41
N LYS A 116 5.66 -24.79 7.64
CA LYS A 116 6.65 -25.80 8.07
C LYS A 116 7.72 -25.98 7.00
N ASN A 117 7.30 -25.99 5.73
CA ASN A 117 8.15 -25.95 4.54
C ASN A 117 8.15 -24.56 3.91
N ASN A 118 8.92 -24.37 2.84
CA ASN A 118 8.88 -23.12 2.10
C ASN A 118 7.48 -22.86 1.54
N VAL A 119 6.99 -21.66 1.75
CA VAL A 119 5.81 -21.10 1.10
C VAL A 119 6.25 -20.24 -0.07
N ALA A 120 5.40 -20.05 -1.07
CA ALA A 120 5.68 -19.25 -2.23
C ALA A 120 4.42 -18.49 -2.66
N SER A 121 4.58 -17.24 -3.10
CA SER A 121 3.50 -16.45 -3.67
C SER A 121 4.07 -15.43 -4.66
N ASN A 122 3.35 -15.17 -5.74
CA ASN A 122 3.63 -14.08 -6.66
C ASN A 122 2.59 -12.94 -6.54
N ARG A 123 1.63 -13.05 -5.61
CA ARG A 123 0.66 -12.00 -5.31
C ARG A 123 0.28 -12.00 -3.84
N MET A 124 0.49 -10.86 -3.17
CA MET A 124 0.11 -10.66 -1.77
C MET A 124 -0.57 -9.31 -1.59
N ALA A 125 -1.82 -9.32 -1.13
CA ALA A 125 -2.63 -8.12 -0.91
C ALA A 125 -2.93 -7.93 0.59
N PRO A 126 -2.23 -7.05 1.28
CA PRO A 126 -2.52 -6.75 2.70
C PRO A 126 -3.81 -5.97 2.91
N VAL A 127 -4.32 -5.33 1.87
CA VAL A 127 -5.55 -4.56 1.91
C VAL A 127 -6.49 -5.04 0.81
N ASN A 128 -7.60 -5.64 1.20
CA ASN A 128 -8.76 -5.88 0.36
C ASN A 128 -10.00 -5.41 1.12
N VAL A 129 -10.84 -4.62 0.47
CA VAL A 129 -12.13 -4.16 0.98
C VAL A 129 -13.15 -4.32 -0.14
N ASP A 130 -14.09 -5.24 0.03
CA ASP A 130 -15.08 -5.55 -1.02
C ASP A 130 -16.14 -4.47 -1.14
N ARG A 131 -16.39 -3.73 -0.04
CA ARG A 131 -17.37 -2.66 0.01
C ARG A 131 -16.83 -1.50 0.85
N MET A 132 -16.52 -0.40 0.19
CA MET A 132 -16.08 0.81 0.84
C MET A 132 -17.23 1.58 1.48
N ALA A 133 -16.96 2.18 2.63
CA ALA A 133 -17.86 3.14 3.25
C ALA A 133 -17.91 4.45 2.44
N GLU A 134 -18.94 5.25 2.65
CA GLU A 134 -19.01 6.60 2.10
C GLU A 134 -17.98 7.51 2.82
N LEU A 135 -16.87 7.77 2.14
CA LEU A 135 -15.73 8.49 2.72
C LEU A 135 -15.81 10.00 2.50
N LEU A 136 -16.32 10.41 1.35
CA LEU A 136 -16.23 11.78 0.88
C LEU A 136 -17.58 12.47 0.94
N PRO A 137 -17.64 13.80 1.14
CA PRO A 137 -18.86 14.55 0.99
C PRO A 137 -19.34 14.52 -0.48
N ALA A 138 -20.57 14.91 -0.71
CA ALA A 138 -21.05 15.17 -2.07
C ALA A 138 -20.21 16.29 -2.73
N GLY A 139 -20.00 16.18 -4.05
CA GLY A 139 -19.21 17.16 -4.81
C GLY A 139 -18.38 16.49 -5.90
N ASP A 140 -17.35 17.18 -6.41
CA ASP A 140 -16.41 16.66 -7.40
C ASP A 140 -15.44 15.67 -6.73
N ASN A 141 -15.87 14.40 -6.64
CA ASN A 141 -15.08 13.32 -6.08
C ASN A 141 -14.29 12.63 -7.18
N ARG A 142 -13.01 12.44 -6.95
CA ARG A 142 -12.04 11.97 -7.92
C ARG A 142 -11.10 10.91 -7.35
N ALA A 143 -10.49 10.13 -8.24
CA ALA A 143 -9.40 9.22 -7.93
C ALA A 143 -8.16 9.60 -8.74
N LEU A 144 -7.00 9.56 -8.12
CA LEU A 144 -5.72 9.81 -8.76
C LEU A 144 -5.22 8.51 -9.41
N PHE A 145 -4.92 8.59 -10.70
CA PHE A 145 -4.19 7.55 -11.42
C PHE A 145 -2.70 7.92 -11.47
N MET A 146 -1.86 7.02 -10.95
CA MET A 146 -0.41 7.08 -11.10
C MET A 146 0.02 5.99 -12.08
N PRO A 147 0.66 6.32 -13.22
CA PRO A 147 1.17 5.33 -14.15
C PRO A 147 2.38 4.60 -13.55
N PHE A 148 2.64 3.38 -14.03
CA PHE A 148 3.84 2.63 -13.63
C PHE A 148 5.11 3.35 -14.13
N ASP A 149 5.08 3.79 -15.38
CA ASP A 149 6.09 4.66 -15.99
C ASP A 149 5.44 5.57 -17.04
N ASN A 150 6.25 6.36 -17.74
CA ASN A 150 5.75 7.28 -18.77
C ASN A 150 5.98 6.79 -20.21
N ASP A 151 6.35 5.55 -20.42
CA ASP A 151 6.79 5.02 -21.70
C ASP A 151 5.77 5.12 -22.81
N LYS A 152 4.56 4.74 -22.57
CA LYS A 152 3.47 4.87 -23.56
C LYS A 152 2.85 6.27 -23.58
N TRP A 153 3.57 7.29 -23.13
CA TRP A 153 3.08 8.65 -22.96
C TRP A 153 1.88 8.76 -22.00
N ILE A 154 1.71 7.75 -21.15
CA ILE A 154 0.69 7.74 -20.11
C ILE A 154 1.16 8.66 -18.98
N ARG A 155 0.27 9.55 -18.55
CA ARG A 155 0.55 10.53 -17.49
C ARG A 155 -0.34 10.27 -16.29
N TYR A 156 0.09 10.72 -15.12
CA TYR A 156 -0.80 10.79 -13.97
C TYR A 156 -2.00 11.68 -14.28
N GLN A 157 -3.16 11.25 -13.83
CA GLN A 157 -4.43 11.91 -14.09
C GLN A 157 -5.36 11.77 -12.90
N SER A 158 -6.30 12.70 -12.73
CA SER A 158 -7.40 12.52 -11.81
C SER A 158 -8.66 12.18 -12.59
N HIS A 159 -9.32 11.09 -12.19
CA HIS A 159 -10.55 10.60 -12.82
C HIS A 159 -11.75 10.85 -11.91
N ALA A 160 -12.87 11.27 -12.46
CA ALA A 160 -14.15 11.21 -11.75
C ALA A 160 -14.47 9.75 -11.38
N LEU A 161 -15.23 9.53 -10.29
CA LEU A 161 -15.54 8.18 -9.78
C LEU A 161 -16.62 7.47 -10.62
N ASN A 162 -16.48 7.46 -11.94
CA ASN A 162 -17.39 6.83 -12.91
C ASN A 162 -16.75 5.69 -13.71
N PHE A 163 -15.56 5.24 -13.31
CA PHE A 163 -14.87 4.11 -13.92
C PHE A 163 -15.39 2.78 -13.40
N ASP A 164 -15.26 1.71 -14.17
CA ASP A 164 -15.54 0.35 -13.70
C ASP A 164 -14.42 -0.17 -12.81
N THR A 165 -13.18 0.03 -13.22
CA THR A 165 -11.96 -0.28 -12.45
C THR A 165 -10.88 0.73 -12.79
N LEU A 166 -10.15 1.19 -11.78
CA LEU A 166 -8.96 2.01 -11.94
C LEU A 166 -7.81 1.35 -11.19
N THR A 167 -6.74 1.02 -11.92
CA THR A 167 -5.49 0.52 -11.31
C THR A 167 -4.45 1.62 -11.33
N SER A 168 -4.02 2.05 -10.15
CA SER A 168 -2.95 3.02 -9.94
C SER A 168 -1.73 2.30 -9.39
N TYR A 169 -0.52 2.68 -9.84
CA TYR A 169 0.70 1.99 -9.44
C TYR A 169 1.34 2.70 -8.25
N GLU A 170 1.83 1.92 -7.28
CA GLU A 170 2.48 2.34 -6.04
C GLU A 170 1.55 3.09 -5.08
N VAL A 171 0.84 4.12 -5.52
CA VAL A 171 0.00 4.99 -4.68
C VAL A 171 -1.22 5.51 -5.44
N THR A 172 -2.28 5.80 -4.70
CA THR A 172 -3.44 6.55 -5.18
C THR A 172 -3.99 7.47 -4.08
N ALA A 173 -4.81 8.42 -4.50
CA ALA A 173 -5.69 9.18 -3.61
C ALA A 173 -7.12 9.15 -4.15
N VAL A 174 -8.09 8.97 -3.24
CA VAL A 174 -9.52 9.14 -3.53
C VAL A 174 -9.99 10.35 -2.71
N PHE A 175 -10.38 11.43 -3.38
CA PHE A 175 -10.50 12.73 -2.74
C PHE A 175 -11.67 13.55 -3.27
N ASN A 176 -12.12 14.48 -2.43
CA ASN A 176 -13.03 15.55 -2.85
C ASN A 176 -12.21 16.74 -3.34
N ASN A 177 -12.42 17.16 -4.58
CA ASN A 177 -11.65 18.21 -5.22
C ASN A 177 -11.93 19.61 -4.64
N GLU A 178 -13.14 19.83 -4.12
CA GLU A 178 -13.55 21.09 -3.51
C GLU A 178 -13.12 21.18 -2.04
N GLY A 179 -13.54 20.21 -1.23
CA GLY A 179 -13.28 20.16 0.21
C GLY A 179 -11.90 19.59 0.57
N ARG A 180 -11.14 19.09 -0.41
CA ARG A 180 -9.77 18.55 -0.35
C ARG A 180 -9.56 17.33 0.55
N SER A 181 -10.56 16.89 1.32
CA SER A 181 -10.41 15.68 2.12
C SER A 181 -10.25 14.44 1.25
N GLY A 182 -9.45 13.47 1.70
CA GLY A 182 -9.24 12.27 0.91
C GLY A 182 -8.54 11.13 1.63
N LEU A 183 -8.71 9.94 1.06
CA LEU A 183 -8.01 8.72 1.41
C LEU A 183 -6.75 8.62 0.54
N VAL A 184 -5.59 8.41 1.16
CA VAL A 184 -4.34 8.07 0.46
C VAL A 184 -3.97 6.65 0.82
N VAL A 185 -3.70 5.83 -0.20
CA VAL A 185 -3.29 4.43 -0.05
C VAL A 185 -2.10 4.17 -0.96
N GLY A 186 -1.03 3.57 -0.43
CA GLY A 186 0.13 3.24 -1.25
C GLY A 186 1.15 2.37 -0.53
N SER A 187 1.99 1.71 -1.32
CA SER A 187 3.12 0.94 -0.81
C SER A 187 4.24 1.85 -0.35
N VAL A 188 4.84 1.52 0.78
CA VAL A 188 6.02 2.24 1.31
C VAL A 188 7.28 1.37 1.32
N GLU A 189 7.19 0.17 0.72
CA GLU A 189 8.33 -0.74 0.49
C GLU A 189 8.34 -1.15 -0.98
N HIS A 190 9.51 -1.09 -1.63
CA HIS A 190 9.66 -1.27 -3.08
C HIS A 190 10.78 -2.26 -3.46
N ASP A 191 11.30 -3.02 -2.49
CA ASP A 191 12.46 -3.91 -2.65
C ASP A 191 12.09 -5.29 -3.24
N ASN A 192 10.86 -5.80 -2.98
CA ASN A 192 10.46 -7.13 -3.42
C ASN A 192 9.22 -7.16 -4.33
N TRP A 193 8.44 -6.10 -4.35
CA TRP A 193 7.14 -6.10 -5.00
C TRP A 193 6.96 -4.91 -5.94
N LYS A 194 6.50 -5.17 -7.17
CA LYS A 194 5.75 -4.17 -7.94
C LYS A 194 4.37 -4.08 -7.32
N THR A 195 3.93 -2.91 -6.94
CA THR A 195 2.66 -2.73 -6.23
C THR A 195 1.65 -1.93 -7.03
N ALA A 196 0.38 -2.23 -6.80
CA ALA A 196 -0.73 -1.48 -7.36
C ALA A 196 -1.87 -1.33 -6.36
N VAL A 197 -2.65 -0.28 -6.57
CA VAL A 197 -3.91 -0.03 -5.88
C VAL A 197 -5.02 -0.08 -6.92
N MET A 198 -5.91 -1.04 -6.76
CA MET A 198 -7.06 -1.23 -7.62
C MET A 198 -8.32 -0.71 -6.92
N LEU A 199 -9.01 0.19 -7.58
CA LEU A 199 -10.27 0.79 -7.14
C LEU A 199 -11.39 0.23 -8.01
N GLY A 200 -12.40 -0.34 -7.39
CA GLY A 200 -13.59 -0.87 -8.09
C GLY A 200 -14.70 0.15 -8.17
N LYS A 201 -15.61 -0.11 -9.11
CA LYS A 201 -16.80 0.71 -9.36
C LYS A 201 -17.61 0.92 -8.08
N GLY A 202 -17.90 2.16 -7.81
CA GLY A 202 -18.84 2.60 -6.79
C GLY A 202 -19.98 3.41 -7.39
N ASP A 203 -20.47 4.34 -6.62
CA ASP A 203 -21.31 5.41 -7.10
C ASP A 203 -20.49 6.69 -7.35
N HIS A 204 -21.10 7.77 -7.83
CA HIS A 204 -20.40 9.04 -8.08
C HIS A 204 -19.83 9.71 -6.80
N ARG A 205 -20.14 9.19 -5.64
CA ARG A 205 -19.70 9.73 -4.34
C ARG A 205 -18.54 8.96 -3.75
N ASN A 206 -18.36 7.69 -4.14
CA ASN A 206 -17.37 6.82 -3.54
C ASN A 206 -16.91 5.71 -4.48
N ILE A 207 -15.76 5.11 -4.18
CA ILE A 207 -15.33 3.85 -4.78
C ILE A 207 -16.09 2.68 -4.14
N GLY A 208 -16.34 1.62 -4.91
CA GLY A 208 -17.05 0.43 -4.41
C GLY A 208 -16.14 -0.52 -3.64
N SER A 209 -14.94 -0.73 -4.14
CA SER A 209 -13.95 -1.64 -3.52
C SER A 209 -12.54 -1.07 -3.59
N LEU A 210 -11.66 -1.62 -2.76
CA LEU A 210 -10.25 -1.24 -2.70
C LEU A 210 -9.39 -2.50 -2.53
N THR A 211 -8.40 -2.66 -3.40
CA THR A 211 -7.36 -3.68 -3.22
C THR A 211 -6.00 -3.04 -3.39
N CYS A 212 -5.09 -3.20 -2.40
CA CYS A 212 -3.69 -2.81 -2.55
C CYS A 212 -2.82 -4.06 -2.41
N TYR A 213 -1.97 -4.33 -3.41
CA TYR A 213 -1.27 -5.61 -3.53
C TYR A 213 0.11 -5.48 -4.18
N GLY A 214 0.99 -6.40 -3.82
CA GLY A 214 2.23 -6.67 -4.51
C GLY A 214 2.08 -7.82 -5.50
N GLY A 215 2.84 -7.76 -6.59
CA GLY A 215 2.81 -8.73 -7.67
C GLY A 215 1.94 -8.30 -8.85
N VAL A 216 1.83 -6.99 -9.10
CA VAL A 216 1.19 -6.49 -10.32
C VAL A 216 2.04 -6.87 -11.54
N ALA A 217 1.37 -7.42 -12.56
CA ALA A 217 1.96 -7.76 -13.84
C ALA A 217 0.87 -7.59 -14.90
N ASP A 218 1.02 -6.59 -15.74
CA ASP A 218 0.07 -6.23 -16.79
C ASP A 218 0.79 -5.51 -17.93
N GLU A 219 0.05 -5.08 -18.93
CA GLU A 219 0.60 -4.38 -20.08
C GLU A 219 1.30 -3.07 -19.73
N LEU A 220 0.80 -2.34 -18.71
CA LEU A 220 1.41 -1.06 -18.31
C LEU A 220 2.71 -1.26 -17.52
N THR A 221 2.87 -2.42 -16.86
CA THR A 221 4.15 -2.83 -16.26
C THR A 221 5.06 -3.55 -17.24
N ARG A 222 4.63 -3.71 -18.52
CA ARG A 222 5.32 -4.44 -19.61
C ARG A 222 5.53 -5.92 -19.31
N ASP A 223 4.71 -6.47 -18.50
CA ASP A 223 4.74 -7.88 -18.16
C ASP A 223 3.61 -8.61 -18.92
N VAL A 224 3.96 -9.63 -19.66
CA VAL A 224 2.97 -10.49 -20.33
C VAL A 224 2.43 -11.57 -19.40
N LYS A 225 3.11 -11.81 -18.30
CA LYS A 225 2.74 -12.77 -17.24
C LYS A 225 3.44 -12.38 -15.94
N PRO A 226 2.96 -12.86 -14.79
CA PRO A 226 3.63 -12.61 -13.51
C PRO A 226 5.10 -13.03 -13.53
N HIS A 227 5.97 -12.19 -13.00
CA HIS A 227 7.34 -12.55 -12.70
C HIS A 227 7.38 -13.65 -11.64
N GLY A 228 8.46 -14.36 -11.46
CA GLY A 228 8.70 -15.38 -10.46
C GLY A 228 7.83 -15.39 -9.20
N VAL A 229 8.29 -16.01 -8.16
CA VAL A 229 7.62 -16.07 -6.87
C VAL A 229 8.56 -15.67 -5.74
N LEU A 230 8.06 -14.99 -4.75
CA LEU A 230 8.74 -14.83 -3.48
C LEU A 230 8.61 -16.16 -2.72
N LYS A 231 9.75 -16.74 -2.29
CA LYS A 231 9.79 -18.08 -1.68
C LYS A 231 10.64 -18.09 -0.42
N GLY A 232 10.17 -18.74 0.64
CA GLY A 232 10.90 -18.90 1.90
C GLY A 232 10.07 -19.62 2.96
N LYS A 233 10.66 -19.92 4.11
CA LYS A 233 9.88 -20.43 5.28
C LYS A 233 8.87 -19.39 5.75
N LYS A 234 9.21 -18.11 5.60
CA LYS A 234 8.35 -16.97 5.87
C LYS A 234 8.56 -15.94 4.78
N ILE A 235 7.46 -15.47 4.19
CA ILE A 235 7.45 -14.36 3.21
C ILE A 235 6.47 -13.30 3.67
N LYS A 236 6.67 -12.05 3.25
CA LYS A 236 5.80 -10.93 3.62
C LYS A 236 5.27 -10.18 2.42
N SER A 237 4.10 -9.59 2.58
CA SER A 237 3.51 -8.65 1.65
C SER A 237 4.28 -7.33 1.64
N PRO A 238 4.03 -6.43 0.66
CA PRO A 238 4.44 -5.04 0.80
C PRO A 238 3.80 -4.42 2.05
N LYS A 239 4.44 -3.41 2.62
CA LYS A 239 3.89 -2.57 3.68
C LYS A 239 3.12 -1.42 3.05
N ILE A 240 1.87 -1.26 3.45
CA ILE A 240 0.94 -0.29 2.89
C ILE A 240 0.64 0.80 3.91
N LEU A 241 0.73 2.05 3.47
CA LEU A 241 0.16 3.19 4.15
C LEU A 241 -1.31 3.32 3.75
N LEU A 242 -2.17 3.49 4.74
CA LEU A 242 -3.57 3.85 4.58
C LEU A 242 -3.87 5.01 5.51
N GLY A 243 -4.23 6.17 4.94
CA GLY A 243 -4.47 7.39 5.70
C GLY A 243 -5.64 8.20 5.15
N PHE A 244 -6.42 8.83 6.04
CA PHE A 244 -7.46 9.76 5.67
C PHE A 244 -7.07 11.16 6.16
N PHE A 245 -6.99 12.10 5.22
CA PHE A 245 -6.47 13.44 5.43
C PHE A 245 -7.52 14.51 5.15
N GLU A 246 -7.44 15.62 5.86
CA GLU A 246 -8.25 16.80 5.58
C GLU A 246 -7.84 17.47 4.24
N ASN A 247 -6.58 17.30 3.85
CA ASN A 247 -6.06 17.67 2.55
C ASN A 247 -5.27 16.50 1.95
N TRP A 248 -5.74 15.94 0.85
CA TRP A 248 -5.12 14.78 0.20
C TRP A 248 -3.71 15.06 -0.36
N CYS A 249 -3.40 16.34 -0.69
CA CYS A 249 -2.03 16.71 -1.10
C CYS A 249 -1.05 16.52 0.06
N ASP A 250 -1.42 16.96 1.28
CA ASP A 250 -0.61 16.74 2.49
C ASP A 250 -0.50 15.25 2.79
N GLY A 251 -1.52 14.48 2.41
CA GLY A 251 -1.50 13.02 2.46
C GLY A 251 -0.44 12.42 1.55
N LEU A 252 -0.31 12.87 0.30
CA LEU A 252 0.73 12.42 -0.62
C LEU A 252 2.13 12.87 -0.19
N GLU A 253 2.27 14.09 0.35
CA GLU A 253 3.54 14.53 0.93
C GLU A 253 3.92 13.65 2.16
N THR A 254 2.93 13.30 2.97
CA THR A 254 3.13 12.39 4.11
C THR A 254 3.56 11.01 3.62
N TYR A 255 2.94 10.48 2.57
CA TYR A 255 3.34 9.24 1.93
C TYR A 255 4.80 9.30 1.46
N ALA A 256 5.22 10.39 0.80
CA ALA A 256 6.61 10.59 0.37
C ALA A 256 7.58 10.64 1.56
N LYS A 257 7.22 11.33 2.65
CA LYS A 257 8.02 11.37 3.90
C LYS A 257 8.16 9.99 4.53
N VAL A 258 7.12 9.18 4.52
CA VAL A 258 7.13 7.80 5.03
C VAL A 258 8.04 6.90 4.16
N ASN A 259 8.00 7.04 2.84
CA ASN A 259 8.94 6.36 1.95
C ASN A 259 10.40 6.74 2.26
N ALA A 260 10.67 8.01 2.50
CA ALA A 260 12.02 8.49 2.84
C ALA A 260 12.55 7.94 4.18
N ILE A 261 11.67 7.49 5.09
CA ILE A 261 12.09 6.80 6.31
C ILE A 261 12.63 5.39 5.99
N ILE A 262 12.00 4.68 5.06
CA ILE A 262 12.38 3.31 4.67
C ILE A 262 13.55 3.33 3.69
N SER A 263 13.48 4.22 2.70
CA SER A 263 14.49 4.41 1.67
C SER A 263 14.94 5.87 1.67
N PRO A 264 15.84 6.26 2.58
CA PRO A 264 16.27 7.65 2.68
C PRO A 264 16.93 8.11 1.37
N PRO A 265 16.70 9.36 0.96
CA PRO A 265 17.33 9.92 -0.20
C PRO A 265 18.85 9.88 -0.03
N LYS A 266 19.55 9.60 -1.11
CA LYS A 266 21.00 9.61 -1.11
C LYS A 266 21.48 11.05 -0.91
N GLU A 267 22.32 11.27 0.09
CA GLU A 267 22.96 12.58 0.26
C GLU A 267 23.84 12.88 -0.94
N TRP A 268 23.52 13.96 -1.62
CA TRP A 268 24.30 14.48 -2.74
C TRP A 268 24.95 15.79 -2.31
N GLY A 269 26.13 15.68 -1.70
CA GLY A 269 26.81 16.82 -1.08
C GLY A 269 27.53 17.79 -2.02
N LYS A 270 27.34 17.73 -3.33
CA LYS A 270 28.10 18.52 -4.30
C LYS A 270 27.21 19.04 -5.43
N ALA A 271 27.83 19.64 -6.45
CA ALA A 271 27.14 20.21 -7.60
C ALA A 271 26.14 19.24 -8.25
N VAL A 272 25.09 19.79 -8.84
CA VAL A 272 24.12 19.01 -9.64
C VAL A 272 24.90 18.23 -10.69
N PRO A 273 24.70 16.89 -10.80
CA PRO A 273 25.37 16.11 -11.82
C PRO A 273 24.99 16.62 -13.21
N PHE A 274 25.99 16.91 -13.98
CA PHE A 274 25.86 17.21 -15.40
C PHE A 274 26.24 15.99 -16.22
N GLY A 275 25.49 15.67 -17.26
CA GLY A 275 25.75 14.49 -18.06
C GLY A 275 25.09 14.53 -19.42
N TRP A 276 25.55 13.63 -20.28
CA TRP A 276 25.01 13.44 -21.61
C TRP A 276 23.91 12.37 -21.62
N ASN A 277 22.84 12.63 -22.36
CA ASN A 277 21.77 11.66 -22.61
C ASN A 277 21.90 11.14 -24.06
N SER A 278 22.21 9.87 -24.20
CA SER A 278 22.38 9.22 -25.49
C SER A 278 21.10 9.11 -26.31
N TRP A 279 19.94 9.08 -25.67
CA TRP A 279 18.67 8.78 -26.33
C TRP A 279 18.31 9.80 -27.41
N GLY A 280 18.50 11.08 -27.16
CA GLY A 280 18.20 12.14 -28.12
C GLY A 280 19.02 12.05 -29.42
N ALA A 281 20.23 11.50 -29.36
CA ALA A 281 21.15 11.42 -30.51
C ALA A 281 21.24 10.02 -31.11
N LEU A 282 21.27 8.97 -30.32
CA LEU A 282 21.62 7.62 -30.77
C LEU A 282 20.47 6.60 -30.63
N GLN A 283 19.51 6.86 -29.74
CA GLN A 283 18.40 5.95 -29.47
C GLN A 283 18.88 4.49 -29.28
N PHE A 284 18.34 3.54 -30.07
CA PHE A 284 18.73 2.14 -30.04
C PHE A 284 20.09 1.85 -30.71
N ASN A 285 20.71 2.84 -31.36
CA ASN A 285 22.01 2.69 -32.03
C ASN A 285 23.19 2.99 -31.10
N LEU A 286 22.96 3.11 -29.79
CA LEU A 286 24.04 3.26 -28.82
C LEU A 286 24.87 1.98 -28.76
N THR A 287 26.19 2.11 -28.96
CA THR A 287 27.18 1.05 -28.74
C THR A 287 28.20 1.52 -27.72
N TYR A 288 29.03 0.57 -27.23
CA TYR A 288 30.11 0.89 -26.32
C TYR A 288 31.10 1.90 -26.95
N GLU A 289 31.48 1.69 -28.21
CA GLU A 289 32.43 2.54 -28.94
C GLU A 289 31.90 3.96 -29.08
N LYS A 290 30.64 4.13 -29.46
CA LYS A 290 29.99 5.45 -29.53
C LYS A 290 29.89 6.15 -28.19
N ALA A 291 29.61 5.39 -27.13
CA ALA A 291 29.57 5.96 -25.78
C ALA A 291 30.96 6.44 -25.34
N MET A 292 32.03 5.67 -25.65
CA MET A 292 33.39 6.07 -25.35
C MET A 292 33.84 7.28 -26.18
N GLU A 293 33.52 7.32 -27.47
CA GLU A 293 33.82 8.48 -28.33
C GLU A 293 33.22 9.79 -27.78
N VAL A 294 31.94 9.77 -27.39
CA VAL A 294 31.29 10.93 -26.77
C VAL A 294 31.90 11.26 -25.42
N SER A 295 32.23 10.28 -24.62
CA SER A 295 32.90 10.45 -23.32
C SER A 295 34.26 11.13 -23.46
N ASP A 296 35.07 10.71 -24.43
CA ASP A 296 36.38 11.29 -24.73
C ASP A 296 36.24 12.72 -25.27
N PHE A 297 35.24 12.97 -26.13
CA PHE A 297 34.94 14.31 -26.62
C PHE A 297 34.59 15.27 -25.46
N ILE A 298 33.68 14.84 -24.54
CA ILE A 298 33.31 15.65 -23.38
C ILE A 298 34.54 15.92 -22.52
N LYS A 299 35.36 14.91 -22.23
CA LYS A 299 36.57 15.04 -21.44
C LYS A 299 37.57 16.04 -22.01
N GLN A 300 37.67 16.11 -23.33
CA GLN A 300 38.61 17.02 -24.02
C GLN A 300 38.09 18.45 -24.10
N ASN A 301 36.77 18.65 -23.98
CA ASN A 301 36.10 19.95 -24.22
C ASN A 301 35.36 20.53 -23.01
N SER A 302 35.51 19.92 -21.82
CA SER A 302 34.87 20.36 -20.56
C SER A 302 35.86 20.96 -19.53
#